data_516a5e0d977739ab95782be092c05f6d
#
_entry.id   516a5e0d977739ab95782be092c05f6d
#
_cell.length_a   1.000
_cell.length_b   1.000
_cell.length_c   1.000
_cell.angle_alpha   90.00
_cell.angle_beta   90.00
_cell.angle_gamma   90.00
#
_symmetry.space_group_name_H-M   'P 1'
#
loop_
_entity.id
_entity.type
_entity.pdbx_description
1 polymer ?
#
loop_
_entity_poly.entity_id
_entity_poly.type
_entity_poly.pdbx_seq_one_letter_code
_entity_poly.pdbx_strand_id
1 'polypeptide(L)'
;MMDKIAIFCSASENIEPVFFEKARELGVWMGQNKKTLVYGGANIGLMECIAKAAKDNGSMIMGVIPTKLEERGRASDLVDVTFRTDNLSDRKDVMLNESDVVIALPGGVGTLDEVFHVMAAATLDYHRKKVIFYNINAVSYTHLRAHET
;
A
#
# COMPACT_ATOMS: atom_id res chain seq x y z
N MET A 1 -17.71 5.56 7.29
CA MET A 1 -16.67 4.96 8.14
C MET A 1 -15.47 4.56 7.29
N MET A 2 -14.23 4.85 7.73
CA MET A 2 -13.01 4.55 6.97
C MET A 2 -12.54 3.13 7.29
N ASP A 3 -13.14 2.14 6.62
CA ASP A 3 -12.88 0.72 6.89
C ASP A 3 -11.84 0.10 5.99
N LYS A 4 -11.67 0.62 4.78
CA LYS A 4 -10.73 0.12 3.79
C LYS A 4 -9.56 1.08 3.63
N ILE A 5 -8.37 0.60 3.93
CA ILE A 5 -7.14 1.39 3.90
C ILE A 5 -6.22 0.85 2.82
N ALA A 6 -5.92 1.67 1.82
CA ALA A 6 -4.90 1.35 0.84
C ALA A 6 -3.53 1.68 1.41
N ILE A 7 -2.59 0.75 1.29
CA ILE A 7 -1.20 0.94 1.73
C ILE A 7 -0.30 0.87 0.50
N PHE A 8 0.43 1.94 0.26
CA PHE A 8 1.50 2.00 -0.73
C PHE A 8 2.83 1.88 -0.02
N CYS A 9 3.62 0.88 -0.38
CA CYS A 9 4.91 0.64 0.26
C CYS A 9 5.84 -0.17 -0.66
N SER A 10 7.09 -0.29 -0.23
CA SER A 10 8.11 -1.04 -0.95
C SER A 10 7.88 -2.55 -0.89
N ALA A 11 8.22 -3.24 -1.97
CA ALA A 11 8.36 -4.69 -2.00
C ALA A 11 9.83 -5.13 -1.82
N SER A 12 10.75 -4.21 -1.55
CA SER A 12 12.16 -4.53 -1.34
C SER A 12 12.39 -5.20 0.01
N GLU A 13 13.27 -6.19 0.04
CA GLU A 13 13.72 -6.85 1.28
C GLU A 13 14.98 -6.22 1.83
N ASN A 14 15.72 -5.46 1.02
CA ASN A 14 17.00 -4.85 1.38
C ASN A 14 16.80 -3.43 1.95
N ILE A 15 16.04 -3.33 3.03
CA ILE A 15 15.79 -2.08 3.72
C ILE A 15 16.04 -2.26 5.22
N GLU A 16 16.20 -1.15 5.92
CA GLU A 16 16.51 -1.18 7.36
C GLU A 16 15.38 -1.82 8.18
N PRO A 17 15.72 -2.55 9.25
CA PRO A 17 14.72 -3.22 10.10
C PRO A 17 13.62 -2.33 10.67
N VAL A 18 13.90 -1.04 10.89
CA VAL A 18 12.91 -0.10 11.44
C VAL A 18 11.66 0.00 10.55
N PHE A 19 11.81 -0.11 9.24
CA PHE A 19 10.67 -0.04 8.32
C PHE A 19 9.75 -1.26 8.48
N PHE A 20 10.34 -2.45 8.64
CA PHE A 20 9.57 -3.66 8.91
C PHE A 20 8.86 -3.60 10.26
N GLU A 21 9.54 -3.10 11.29
CA GLU A 21 8.97 -2.94 12.63
C GLU A 21 7.73 -2.04 12.60
N LYS A 22 7.85 -0.87 11.97
CA LYS A 22 6.75 0.09 11.88
C LYS A 22 5.61 -0.40 10.98
N ALA A 23 5.92 -1.09 9.91
CA ALA A 23 4.89 -1.71 9.06
C ALA A 23 4.12 -2.79 9.84
N ARG A 24 4.81 -3.58 10.64
CA ARG A 24 4.18 -4.60 11.50
C ARG A 24 3.26 -3.96 12.53
N GLU A 25 3.71 -2.90 13.21
CA GLU A 25 2.89 -2.15 14.16
C GLU A 25 1.61 -1.63 13.50
N LEU A 26 1.71 -1.07 12.30
CA LEU A 26 0.56 -0.58 11.54
C LEU A 26 -0.40 -1.72 11.18
N GLY A 27 0.13 -2.86 10.73
CA GLY A 27 -0.67 -4.04 10.41
C GLY A 27 -1.42 -4.56 11.64
N VAL A 28 -0.76 -4.65 12.79
CA VAL A 28 -1.38 -5.04 14.06
C VAL A 28 -2.54 -4.10 14.40
N TRP A 29 -2.29 -2.80 14.31
CA TRP A 29 -3.32 -1.79 14.57
C TRP A 29 -4.52 -1.96 13.64
N MET A 30 -4.27 -2.19 12.34
CA MET A 30 -5.33 -2.39 11.36
C MET A 30 -6.21 -3.60 11.72
N GLY A 31 -5.60 -4.71 12.07
CA GLY A 31 -6.32 -5.91 12.46
C GLY A 31 -7.13 -5.72 13.74
N GLN A 32 -6.53 -5.11 14.76
CA GLN A 32 -7.20 -4.84 16.02
C GLN A 32 -8.39 -3.88 15.88
N ASN A 33 -8.35 -2.99 14.89
CA ASN A 33 -9.41 -2.05 14.59
C ASN A 33 -10.32 -2.52 13.43
N LYS A 34 -10.21 -3.76 13.01
CA LYS A 34 -11.02 -4.40 11.96
C LYS A 34 -11.03 -3.62 10.65
N LYS A 35 -9.89 -3.06 10.28
CA LYS A 35 -9.73 -2.40 9.00
C LYS A 35 -9.41 -3.44 7.93
N THR A 36 -9.83 -3.17 6.70
CA THR A 36 -9.46 -3.97 5.54
C THR A 36 -8.21 -3.39 4.91
N LEU A 37 -7.22 -4.24 4.63
CA LEU A 37 -6.02 -3.84 3.89
C LEU A 37 -6.30 -3.96 2.39
N VAL A 38 -6.00 -2.88 1.65
CA VAL A 38 -5.98 -2.87 0.19
C VAL A 38 -4.54 -2.57 -0.23
N TYR A 39 -3.89 -3.48 -0.96
CA TYR A 39 -2.48 -3.32 -1.26
C TYR A 39 -2.08 -4.03 -2.57
N GLY A 40 -0.80 -3.95 -2.91
CA GLY A 40 -0.30 -4.47 -4.18
C GLY A 40 -0.13 -5.97 -4.29
N GLY A 41 -0.27 -6.71 -3.21
CA GLY A 41 -0.32 -8.17 -3.23
C GLY A 41 1.01 -8.91 -3.40
N ALA A 42 2.16 -8.24 -3.26
CA ALA A 42 3.46 -8.92 -3.37
C ALA A 42 3.75 -9.76 -2.13
N ASN A 43 4.42 -10.90 -2.33
CA ASN A 43 4.77 -11.85 -1.26
C ASN A 43 6.12 -11.57 -0.60
N ILE A 44 6.66 -10.38 -0.76
CA ILE A 44 7.98 -9.98 -0.22
C ILE A 44 7.93 -8.54 0.33
N GLY A 45 8.96 -8.19 1.08
CA GLY A 45 9.19 -6.84 1.58
C GLY A 45 8.12 -6.35 2.55
N LEU A 46 7.92 -5.04 2.57
CA LEU A 46 6.93 -4.42 3.46
C LEU A 46 5.50 -4.85 3.14
N MET A 47 5.22 -5.14 1.87
CA MET A 47 3.88 -5.60 1.46
C MET A 47 3.50 -6.90 2.19
N GLU A 48 4.36 -7.91 2.16
CA GLU A 48 4.10 -9.18 2.85
C GLU A 48 4.07 -8.98 4.38
N CYS A 49 4.98 -8.17 4.90
CA CYS A 49 5.07 -7.88 6.32
C CYS A 49 3.76 -7.29 6.86
N ILE A 50 3.23 -6.26 6.21
CA ILE A 50 2.01 -5.60 6.68
C ILE A 50 0.78 -6.50 6.49
N ALA A 51 0.71 -7.24 5.38
CA ALA A 51 -0.39 -8.15 5.12
C ALA A 51 -0.45 -9.25 6.17
N LYS A 52 0.70 -9.84 6.53
CA LYS A 52 0.77 -10.86 7.57
C LYS A 52 0.33 -10.33 8.93
N ALA A 53 0.84 -9.18 9.35
CA ALA A 53 0.49 -8.57 10.63
C ALA A 53 -0.99 -8.23 10.70
N ALA A 54 -1.53 -7.65 9.64
CA ALA A 54 -2.95 -7.30 9.56
C ALA A 54 -3.84 -8.54 9.60
N LYS A 55 -3.51 -9.56 8.80
CA LYS A 55 -4.28 -10.81 8.75
C LYS A 55 -4.27 -11.55 10.09
N ASP A 56 -3.11 -11.68 10.71
CA ASP A 56 -2.95 -12.37 11.99
C ASP A 56 -3.73 -11.67 13.13
N ASN A 57 -4.08 -10.41 12.96
CA ASN A 57 -4.82 -9.62 13.93
C ASN A 57 -6.27 -9.34 13.55
N GLY A 58 -6.78 -9.90 12.44
CA GLY A 58 -8.20 -9.89 12.12
C GLY A 58 -8.63 -9.07 10.91
N SER A 59 -7.69 -8.48 10.15
CA SER A 59 -8.01 -7.75 8.92
C SER A 59 -8.41 -8.70 7.78
N MET A 60 -9.33 -8.25 6.94
CA MET A 60 -9.49 -8.78 5.59
C MET A 60 -8.39 -8.22 4.71
N ILE A 61 -7.84 -9.04 3.82
CA ILE A 61 -6.74 -8.67 2.93
C ILE A 61 -7.23 -8.67 1.48
N MET A 62 -7.23 -7.49 0.85
CA MET A 62 -7.58 -7.31 -0.55
C MET A 62 -6.32 -6.99 -1.34
N GLY A 63 -5.94 -7.87 -2.24
CA GLY A 63 -4.78 -7.70 -3.11
C GLY A 63 -5.18 -7.26 -4.51
N VAL A 64 -4.56 -6.19 -5.00
CA VAL A 64 -4.71 -5.74 -6.39
C VAL A 64 -3.45 -6.16 -7.13
N ILE A 65 -3.55 -7.26 -7.84
CA ILE A 65 -2.40 -8.03 -8.32
C ILE A 65 -2.29 -7.96 -9.84
N PRO A 66 -1.22 -7.33 -10.36
CA PRO A 66 -0.97 -7.37 -11.80
C PRO A 66 -0.71 -8.80 -12.25
N THR A 67 -1.21 -9.15 -13.42
CA THR A 67 -1.03 -10.49 -14.01
C THR A 67 0.46 -10.90 -14.05
N LYS A 68 1.34 -9.95 -14.39
CA LYS A 68 2.78 -10.21 -14.43
C LYS A 68 3.37 -10.61 -13.08
N LEU A 69 2.84 -10.09 -11.98
CA LEU A 69 3.30 -10.45 -10.64
C LEU A 69 2.92 -11.91 -10.33
N GLU A 70 1.69 -12.28 -10.67
CA GLU A 70 1.18 -13.64 -10.48
C GLU A 70 1.96 -14.65 -11.33
N GLU A 71 2.22 -14.32 -12.60
CA GLU A 71 3.00 -15.17 -13.52
C GLU A 71 4.43 -15.41 -13.04
N ARG A 72 5.00 -14.46 -12.29
CA ARG A 72 6.35 -14.58 -11.73
C ARG A 72 6.39 -15.28 -10.37
N GLY A 73 5.26 -15.80 -9.88
CA GLY A 73 5.16 -16.45 -8.58
C GLY A 73 5.37 -15.50 -7.41
N ARG A 74 5.07 -14.22 -7.59
CA ARG A 74 5.29 -13.18 -6.57
C ARG A 74 4.02 -12.68 -5.91
N ALA A 75 2.89 -13.31 -6.18
CA ALA A 75 1.63 -12.99 -5.52
C ALA A 75 1.56 -13.64 -4.14
N SER A 76 1.09 -12.86 -3.16
CA SER A 76 0.97 -13.35 -1.78
C SER A 76 -0.18 -14.35 -1.62
N ASP A 77 0.05 -15.39 -0.81
CA ASP A 77 -0.98 -16.36 -0.42
C ASP A 77 -1.89 -15.85 0.70
N LEU A 78 -1.60 -14.68 1.28
CA LEU A 78 -2.35 -14.11 2.40
C LEU A 78 -3.63 -13.40 1.95
N VAL A 79 -3.83 -13.19 0.65
CA VAL A 79 -4.93 -12.42 0.10
C VAL A 79 -6.25 -13.17 0.19
N ASP A 80 -7.27 -12.52 0.76
CA ASP A 80 -8.63 -13.07 0.84
C ASP A 80 -9.44 -12.75 -0.42
N VAL A 81 -9.26 -11.54 -0.97
CA VAL A 81 -9.95 -11.08 -2.19
C VAL A 81 -8.91 -10.56 -3.16
N THR A 82 -8.90 -11.10 -4.37
CA THR A 82 -7.95 -10.71 -5.41
C THR A 82 -8.63 -9.94 -6.53
N PHE A 83 -8.11 -8.75 -6.84
CA PHE A 83 -8.43 -8.01 -8.05
C PHE A 83 -7.25 -8.14 -9.02
N ARG A 84 -7.46 -8.81 -10.14
CA ARG A 84 -6.43 -8.96 -11.18
C ARG A 84 -6.48 -7.79 -12.13
N THR A 85 -5.32 -7.23 -12.46
CA THR A 85 -5.18 -6.11 -13.39
C THR A 85 -4.15 -6.42 -14.45
N ASP A 86 -4.33 -5.83 -15.65
CA ASP A 86 -3.42 -6.06 -16.77
C ASP A 86 -2.24 -5.09 -16.79
N ASN A 87 -2.41 -3.92 -16.17
CA ASN A 87 -1.38 -2.88 -16.18
C ASN A 87 -1.37 -2.08 -14.87
N LEU A 88 -0.36 -1.21 -14.72
CA LEU A 88 -0.17 -0.41 -13.51
C LEU A 88 -1.21 0.71 -13.37
N SER A 89 -1.74 1.25 -14.46
CA SER A 89 -2.78 2.28 -14.40
C SER A 89 -4.07 1.73 -13.83
N ASP A 90 -4.53 0.59 -14.32
CA ASP A 90 -5.74 -0.08 -13.80
C ASP A 90 -5.55 -0.48 -12.34
N ARG A 91 -4.36 -0.92 -11.96
CA ARG A 91 -4.04 -1.26 -10.58
C ARG A 91 -4.23 -0.08 -9.65
N LYS A 92 -3.69 1.09 -10.02
CA LYS A 92 -3.84 2.31 -9.23
C LYS A 92 -5.30 2.72 -9.11
N ASP A 93 -6.06 2.65 -10.18
CA ASP A 93 -7.48 2.99 -10.18
C ASP A 93 -8.28 2.06 -9.26
N VAL A 94 -8.04 0.76 -9.31
CA VAL A 94 -8.73 -0.21 -8.46
C VAL A 94 -8.38 0.03 -6.99
N MET A 95 -7.11 0.24 -6.66
CA MET A 95 -6.69 0.51 -5.29
C MET A 95 -7.35 1.77 -4.74
N LEU A 96 -7.42 2.83 -5.54
CA LEU A 96 -8.07 4.06 -5.14
C LEU A 96 -9.57 3.88 -4.94
N ASN A 97 -10.24 3.19 -5.88
CA ASN A 97 -11.69 2.99 -5.82
C ASN A 97 -12.10 2.10 -4.63
N GLU A 98 -11.28 1.11 -4.27
CA GLU A 98 -11.57 0.16 -3.21
C GLU A 98 -11.20 0.67 -1.82
N SER A 99 -10.61 1.84 -1.70
CA SER A 99 -10.15 2.36 -0.41
C SER A 99 -10.90 3.62 0.03
N ASP A 100 -10.97 3.83 1.33
CA ASP A 100 -11.54 5.03 1.95
C ASP A 100 -10.45 6.06 2.27
N VAL A 101 -9.24 5.58 2.54
CA VAL A 101 -8.08 6.39 2.85
C VAL A 101 -6.83 5.70 2.33
N VAL A 102 -5.82 6.47 1.99
CA VAL A 102 -4.53 5.97 1.51
C VAL A 102 -3.45 6.31 2.52
N ILE A 103 -2.64 5.31 2.88
CA ILE A 103 -1.44 5.51 3.70
C ILE A 103 -0.23 5.11 2.86
N ALA A 104 0.72 6.02 2.74
CA ALA A 104 1.98 5.77 2.05
C ALA A 104 3.11 5.59 3.05
N LEU A 105 3.77 4.44 3.00
CA LEU A 105 5.01 4.18 3.72
C LEU A 105 6.19 4.55 2.82
N PRO A 106 7.39 4.71 3.38
CA PRO A 106 8.58 4.91 2.57
C PRO A 106 8.75 3.81 1.53
N GLY A 107 9.08 4.20 0.31
CA GLY A 107 9.27 3.26 -0.78
C GLY A 107 10.02 3.90 -1.94
N GLY A 108 10.16 3.15 -3.01
CA GLY A 108 10.85 3.60 -4.22
C GLY A 108 9.93 4.30 -5.21
N VAL A 109 10.35 4.29 -6.48
CA VAL A 109 9.65 4.98 -7.57
C VAL A 109 8.21 4.49 -7.75
N GLY A 110 7.94 3.21 -7.51
CA GLY A 110 6.58 2.66 -7.60
C GLY A 110 5.64 3.28 -6.58
N THR A 111 6.09 3.45 -5.34
CA THR A 111 5.31 4.10 -4.29
C THR A 111 5.05 5.57 -4.62
N LEU A 112 6.05 6.27 -5.13
CA LEU A 112 5.89 7.66 -5.56
C LEU A 112 4.90 7.80 -6.70
N ASP A 113 4.96 6.92 -7.68
CA ASP A 113 3.99 6.88 -8.80
C ASP A 113 2.56 6.71 -8.28
N GLU A 114 2.34 5.79 -7.36
CA GLU A 114 1.02 5.54 -6.76
C GLU A 114 0.53 6.76 -5.97
N VAL A 115 1.38 7.36 -5.15
CA VAL A 115 1.03 8.54 -4.34
C VAL A 115 0.69 9.73 -5.23
N PHE A 116 1.52 10.03 -6.21
CA PHE A 116 1.28 11.17 -7.10
C PHE A 116 0.04 10.97 -7.96
N HIS A 117 -0.25 9.74 -8.40
CA HIS A 117 -1.49 9.43 -9.10
C HIS A 117 -2.72 9.80 -8.24
N VAL A 118 -2.74 9.37 -6.98
CA VAL A 118 -3.84 9.66 -6.06
C VAL A 118 -3.97 11.16 -5.80
N MET A 119 -2.84 11.85 -5.58
CA MET A 119 -2.83 13.28 -5.33
C MET A 119 -3.28 14.08 -6.57
N ALA A 120 -2.80 13.71 -7.75
CA ALA A 120 -3.20 14.37 -8.99
C ALA A 120 -4.70 14.19 -9.27
N ALA A 121 -5.24 13.00 -9.06
CA ALA A 121 -6.67 12.76 -9.21
C ALA A 121 -7.50 13.60 -8.24
N ALA A 122 -7.03 13.81 -7.02
CA ALA A 122 -7.70 14.67 -6.05
C ALA A 122 -7.73 16.15 -6.50
N THR A 123 -6.67 16.63 -7.15
CA THR A 123 -6.64 18.02 -7.66
C THR A 123 -7.67 18.28 -8.76
N LEU A 124 -8.11 17.22 -9.46
CA LEU A 124 -9.12 17.29 -10.51
C LEU A 124 -10.52 16.87 -10.00
N ASP A 125 -10.69 16.79 -8.70
CA ASP A 125 -11.94 16.45 -8.03
C ASP A 125 -12.48 15.04 -8.36
N TYR A 126 -11.65 14.11 -8.82
CA TYR A 126 -12.06 12.72 -9.01
C TYR A 126 -12.39 12.01 -7.69
N HIS A 127 -11.80 12.46 -6.59
CA HIS A 127 -12.10 11.97 -5.24
C HIS A 127 -11.68 12.99 -4.19
N ARG A 128 -12.12 12.75 -2.94
CA ARG A 128 -11.76 13.57 -1.78
C ARG A 128 -11.12 12.74 -0.67
N LYS A 129 -10.51 11.61 -1.03
CA LYS A 129 -9.87 10.71 -0.06
C LYS A 129 -8.56 11.32 0.42
N LYS A 130 -8.27 11.09 1.70
CA LYS A 130 -7.04 11.59 2.32
C LYS A 130 -5.86 10.68 2.00
N VAL A 131 -4.71 11.30 1.82
CA VAL A 131 -3.42 10.60 1.72
C VAL A 131 -2.63 10.92 2.98
N ILE A 132 -2.25 9.90 3.71
CA ILE A 132 -1.47 10.02 4.94
C ILE A 132 -0.07 9.49 4.65
N PHE A 133 0.95 10.32 4.91
CA PHE A 133 2.33 9.89 4.80
C PHE A 133 2.80 9.38 6.16
N TYR A 134 3.08 8.09 6.24
CA TYR A 134 3.73 7.52 7.42
C TYR A 134 5.24 7.72 7.28
N ASN A 135 5.70 8.83 7.77
CA ASN A 135 7.07 9.30 7.55
C ASN A 135 8.08 8.62 8.49
N ILE A 136 8.21 7.32 8.35
CA ILE A 136 9.15 6.52 9.14
C ILE A 136 10.57 7.01 8.87
N ASN A 137 11.28 7.38 9.94
CA ASN A 137 12.67 7.84 9.87
C ASN A 137 12.89 9.04 8.92
N ALA A 138 11.85 9.86 8.71
CA ALA A 138 11.87 11.07 7.88
C ALA A 138 12.20 10.85 6.39
N VAL A 139 12.11 9.61 5.88
CA VAL A 139 12.45 9.29 4.49
C VAL A 139 11.41 9.83 3.50
N SER A 140 10.11 9.67 3.80
CA SER A 140 9.04 10.14 2.91
C SER A 140 9.12 11.65 2.68
N TYR A 141 9.37 12.41 3.74
CA TYR A 141 9.52 13.86 3.64
C TYR A 141 10.74 14.26 2.79
N THR A 142 11.84 13.54 2.96
CA THR A 142 13.05 13.77 2.17
C THR A 142 12.81 13.54 0.69
N HIS A 143 12.11 12.45 0.34
CA HIS A 143 11.76 12.14 -1.05
C HIS A 143 10.88 13.22 -1.67
N LEU A 144 9.84 13.67 -0.97
CA LEU A 144 8.96 14.73 -1.46
C LEU A 144 9.72 16.02 -1.69
N ARG A 145 10.59 16.43 -0.78
CA ARG A 145 11.42 17.63 -0.96
C ARG A 145 12.31 17.54 -2.18
N ALA A 146 12.87 16.38 -2.46
CA ALA A 146 13.72 16.18 -3.64
C ALA A 146 12.95 16.36 -4.95
N HIS A 147 11.63 16.21 -4.94
CA HIS A 147 10.76 16.33 -6.12
C HIS A 147 10.01 17.65 -6.22
N GLU A 148 10.17 18.56 -5.28
CA GLU A 148 9.54 19.89 -5.30
C GLU A 148 10.19 20.86 -6.29
N THR A 149 11.39 20.57 -6.72
CA THR A 149 12.11 21.39 -7.69
C THR A 149 12.07 20.73 -9.07
#